data_280f2b53e0bfb096b8354d735ca94682
#
_entry.id   280f2b53e0bfb096b8354d735ca94682
#
_cell.length_a   1.000
_cell.length_b   1.000
_cell.length_c   1.000
_cell.angle_alpha   90.00
_cell.angle_beta   90.00
_cell.angle_gamma   90.00
#
_symmetry.space_group_name_H-M   'P 1'
#
loop_
_entity.id
_entity.type
_entity.pdbx_description
1 polymer ?
#
loop_
_entity_poly.entity_id
_entity_poly.type
_entity_poly.pdbx_seq_one_letter_code
_entity_poly.pdbx_strand_id
1 'polypeptide(L)'
;QIGGGQIQAVSATSLKSLWISESLGGQTLSPITYKDGYIYTGTWNSETTAGSYFCLSVTDEDPFTGTEIKHCTWKYNHKGGFYWAGSYASSDYLVFGSDDGSSEGTDTNSAILYSVNTHTGLLLDKMTSHGDIRSTIVYNNGYVYFTTKGGYLYRVQMNADGTFGSTSSYNLGGMATASPVVYKGRIYVGVCGNGGQFNSDGGHHFAVLNETASGISLAYNVSIPGYPQAAPLLSTA
;
A
#
# COMPACT_ATOMS: atom_id res chain seq x y z
N GLN A 1 -9.40 -12.07 -7.66
CA GLN A 1 -8.25 -12.74 -8.30
C GLN A 1 -8.72 -14.01 -8.99
N ILE A 2 -8.35 -14.21 -10.24
CA ILE A 2 -8.57 -15.43 -11.00
C ILE A 2 -7.20 -16.09 -11.22
N GLY A 3 -7.14 -17.42 -11.33
CA GLY A 3 -5.91 -18.21 -11.35
C GLY A 3 -4.73 -17.57 -12.11
N GLY A 4 -3.52 -17.70 -11.57
CA GLY A 4 -2.30 -17.10 -12.15
C GLY A 4 -2.13 -15.59 -11.89
N GLY A 5 -2.93 -14.98 -11.01
CA GLY A 5 -2.87 -13.53 -10.75
C GLY A 5 -3.43 -12.73 -11.91
N GLN A 6 -4.73 -12.67 -12.02
CA GLN A 6 -5.45 -11.86 -13.02
C GLN A 6 -6.46 -10.96 -12.33
N ILE A 7 -6.75 -9.84 -12.98
CA ILE A 7 -7.85 -8.93 -12.63
C ILE A 7 -8.97 -9.14 -13.63
N GLN A 8 -10.20 -9.16 -13.16
CA GLN A 8 -11.38 -9.21 -14.01
C GLN A 8 -12.24 -7.98 -13.75
N ALA A 9 -12.65 -7.29 -14.80
CA ALA A 9 -13.71 -6.31 -14.75
C ALA A 9 -15.06 -6.97 -15.00
N VAL A 10 -16.03 -6.61 -14.16
CA VAL A 10 -17.38 -7.15 -14.21
C VAL A 10 -18.36 -5.97 -14.19
N SER A 11 -19.36 -6.00 -15.06
CA SER A 11 -20.43 -5.00 -15.06
C SER A 11 -21.22 -5.08 -13.75
N ALA A 12 -21.33 -3.98 -13.04
CA ALA A 12 -22.12 -3.89 -11.82
C ALA A 12 -23.62 -4.11 -12.03
N THR A 13 -24.11 -3.87 -13.25
CA THR A 13 -25.53 -4.01 -13.60
C THR A 13 -25.87 -5.42 -14.07
N SER A 14 -25.09 -5.96 -15.03
CA SER A 14 -25.39 -7.25 -15.66
C SER A 14 -24.66 -8.42 -15.02
N LEU A 15 -23.65 -8.17 -14.17
CA LEU A 15 -22.73 -9.13 -13.57
C LEU A 15 -21.95 -9.95 -14.60
N LYS A 16 -21.89 -9.50 -15.84
CA LYS A 16 -21.11 -10.15 -16.89
C LYS A 16 -19.69 -9.63 -16.90
N SER A 17 -18.74 -10.47 -17.32
CA SER A 17 -17.36 -10.07 -17.58
C SER A 17 -17.33 -9.01 -18.67
N LEU A 18 -16.53 -7.97 -18.46
CA LEU A 18 -16.20 -6.97 -19.46
C LEU A 18 -14.85 -7.31 -20.10
N TRP A 19 -13.85 -7.56 -19.29
CA TRP A 19 -12.52 -7.98 -19.74
C TRP A 19 -11.79 -8.73 -18.62
N ILE A 20 -10.73 -9.43 -19.00
CA ILE A 20 -9.82 -10.13 -18.07
C ILE A 20 -8.40 -9.67 -18.40
N SER A 21 -7.58 -9.35 -17.38
CA SER A 21 -6.18 -8.97 -17.63
C SER A 21 -5.37 -10.16 -18.17
N GLU A 22 -4.27 -9.86 -18.81
CA GLU A 22 -3.20 -10.83 -18.99
C GLU A 22 -2.76 -11.40 -17.62
N SER A 23 -1.99 -12.49 -17.62
CA SER A 23 -1.42 -13.01 -16.38
C SER A 23 -0.43 -12.01 -15.80
N LEU A 24 -0.65 -11.61 -14.55
CA LEU A 24 0.20 -10.66 -13.83
C LEU A 24 1.40 -11.34 -13.14
N GLY A 25 1.51 -12.67 -13.25
CA GLY A 25 2.68 -13.41 -12.80
C GLY A 25 2.85 -13.55 -11.29
N GLY A 26 1.75 -13.50 -10.53
CA GLY A 26 1.81 -13.66 -9.07
C GLY A 26 0.45 -13.50 -8.40
N GLN A 27 0.42 -13.57 -7.08
CA GLN A 27 -0.81 -13.36 -6.30
C GLN A 27 -1.12 -11.87 -6.22
N THR A 28 -2.32 -11.47 -6.64
CA THR A 28 -2.81 -10.09 -6.52
C THR A 28 -3.52 -9.90 -5.18
N LEU A 29 -2.74 -9.75 -4.13
CA LEU A 29 -3.24 -9.56 -2.76
C LEU A 29 -3.35 -8.09 -2.35
N SER A 30 -2.78 -7.19 -3.16
CA SER A 30 -2.84 -5.74 -2.92
C SER A 30 -4.21 -5.17 -3.26
N PRO A 31 -4.70 -4.17 -2.50
CA PRO A 31 -5.90 -3.42 -2.87
C PRO A 31 -5.76 -2.80 -4.25
N ILE A 32 -6.88 -2.71 -4.97
CA ILE A 32 -6.93 -2.02 -6.26
C ILE A 32 -7.20 -0.54 -6.01
N THR A 33 -6.30 0.33 -6.49
CA THR A 33 -6.49 1.77 -6.51
C THR A 33 -7.00 2.21 -7.88
N TYR A 34 -8.02 3.04 -7.93
CA TYR A 34 -8.55 3.62 -9.18
C TYR A 34 -8.24 5.12 -9.25
N LYS A 35 -7.79 5.58 -10.42
CA LYS A 35 -7.63 7.00 -10.71
C LYS A 35 -7.73 7.26 -12.23
N ASP A 36 -8.57 8.21 -12.62
CA ASP A 36 -8.65 8.78 -13.98
C ASP A 36 -8.69 7.74 -15.11
N GLY A 37 -9.51 6.68 -14.96
CA GLY A 37 -9.67 5.64 -15.99
C GLY A 37 -8.63 4.51 -15.91
N TYR A 38 -7.80 4.49 -14.88
CA TYR A 38 -6.79 3.45 -14.66
C TYR A 38 -6.94 2.81 -13.28
N ILE A 39 -6.54 1.55 -13.19
CA ILE A 39 -6.39 0.83 -11.94
C ILE A 39 -4.93 0.44 -11.72
N TYR A 40 -4.55 0.40 -10.45
CA TYR A 40 -3.20 0.09 -10.00
C TYR A 40 -3.26 -0.98 -8.91
N THR A 41 -2.40 -2.00 -9.01
CA THR A 41 -2.30 -3.07 -8.03
C THR A 41 -0.94 -3.76 -8.11
N GLY A 42 -0.56 -4.47 -7.06
CA GLY A 42 0.70 -5.19 -6.99
C GLY A 42 0.53 -6.70 -6.92
N THR A 43 1.57 -7.44 -7.29
CA THR A 43 1.67 -8.88 -7.09
C THR A 43 2.80 -9.25 -6.15
N TRP A 44 2.60 -10.38 -5.49
CA TRP A 44 3.56 -11.02 -4.62
C TRP A 44 3.61 -12.53 -4.90
N ASN A 45 4.78 -13.13 -4.84
CA ASN A 45 4.97 -14.57 -5.02
C ASN A 45 5.51 -15.23 -3.76
N SER A 46 6.58 -14.66 -3.22
CA SER A 46 7.20 -15.09 -1.96
C SER A 46 8.07 -13.96 -1.42
N GLU A 47 8.58 -14.10 -0.21
CA GLU A 47 9.46 -13.11 0.43
C GLU A 47 10.68 -12.74 -0.43
N THR A 48 11.20 -13.67 -1.23
CA THR A 48 12.44 -13.50 -2.01
C THR A 48 12.25 -13.43 -3.52
N THR A 49 11.02 -13.64 -4.00
CA THR A 49 10.73 -13.65 -5.44
C THR A 49 10.19 -12.29 -5.88
N ALA A 50 10.71 -11.79 -7.00
CA ALA A 50 10.24 -10.54 -7.56
C ALA A 50 8.75 -10.56 -7.89
N GLY A 51 8.09 -9.44 -7.63
CA GLY A 51 6.74 -9.13 -8.06
C GLY A 51 6.71 -7.82 -8.83
N SER A 52 5.53 -7.43 -9.29
CA SER A 52 5.36 -6.21 -10.08
C SER A 52 4.17 -5.39 -9.58
N TYR A 53 4.30 -4.07 -9.69
CA TYR A 53 3.18 -3.14 -9.60
C TYR A 53 2.71 -2.80 -11.02
N PHE A 54 1.40 -2.78 -11.25
CA PHE A 54 0.80 -2.70 -12.57
C PHE A 54 -0.13 -1.51 -12.71
N CYS A 55 -0.23 -1.02 -13.92
CA CYS A 55 -1.27 -0.11 -14.39
C CYS A 55 -2.06 -0.79 -15.50
N LEU A 56 -3.39 -0.76 -15.40
CA LEU A 56 -4.30 -1.23 -16.43
C LEU A 56 -5.36 -0.16 -16.71
N SER A 57 -5.70 0.05 -17.99
CA SER A 57 -6.87 0.84 -18.37
C SER A 57 -8.15 0.11 -17.98
N VAL A 58 -9.17 0.84 -17.53
CA VAL A 58 -10.49 0.27 -17.24
C VAL A 58 -11.41 0.27 -18.47
N THR A 59 -10.99 0.84 -19.60
CA THR A 59 -11.78 0.91 -20.81
C THR A 59 -12.12 -0.50 -21.30
N ASP A 60 -13.36 -0.72 -21.70
CA ASP A 60 -13.82 -1.93 -22.40
C ASP A 60 -13.72 -1.63 -23.90
N GLU A 61 -12.69 -2.16 -24.56
CA GLU A 61 -12.40 -1.88 -25.98
C GLU A 61 -13.17 -2.81 -26.91
N ASP A 62 -13.64 -3.96 -26.40
CA ASP A 62 -14.50 -4.88 -27.13
C ASP A 62 -15.77 -5.22 -26.31
N PRO A 63 -16.77 -4.33 -26.28
CA PRO A 63 -17.97 -4.52 -25.48
C PRO A 63 -18.88 -5.66 -25.98
N PHE A 64 -18.54 -6.30 -27.10
CA PHE A 64 -19.29 -7.42 -27.66
C PHE A 64 -18.84 -8.77 -27.11
N THR A 65 -17.65 -8.85 -26.51
CA THR A 65 -17.12 -10.07 -25.90
C THR A 65 -16.73 -9.82 -24.45
N GLY A 66 -17.02 -10.74 -23.55
CA GLY A 66 -16.55 -10.67 -22.15
C GLY A 66 -15.17 -11.33 -21.95
N THR A 67 -14.45 -11.60 -23.03
CA THR A 67 -13.18 -12.35 -23.04
C THR A 67 -12.00 -11.52 -23.53
N GLU A 68 -12.17 -10.21 -23.69
CA GLU A 68 -11.08 -9.30 -24.02
C GLU A 68 -9.94 -9.48 -23.02
N ILE A 69 -8.70 -9.62 -23.52
CA ILE A 69 -7.50 -9.67 -22.71
C ILE A 69 -6.93 -8.28 -22.57
N LYS A 70 -7.04 -7.72 -21.36
CA LYS A 70 -6.48 -6.41 -21.02
C LYS A 70 -5.00 -6.51 -20.74
N HIS A 71 -4.18 -5.83 -21.55
CA HIS A 71 -2.74 -5.72 -21.33
C HIS A 71 -2.39 -4.58 -20.37
N CYS A 72 -1.31 -4.78 -19.61
CA CYS A 72 -0.80 -3.73 -18.73
C CYS A 72 -0.28 -2.53 -19.54
N THR A 73 -0.68 -1.33 -19.15
CA THR A 73 -0.14 -0.08 -19.71
C THR A 73 1.34 0.06 -19.35
N TRP A 74 1.69 -0.26 -18.13
CA TRP A 74 3.06 -0.36 -17.64
C TRP A 74 3.12 -1.31 -16.43
N LYS A 75 4.35 -1.75 -16.11
CA LYS A 75 4.67 -2.52 -14.91
C LYS A 75 5.99 -2.08 -14.31
N TYR A 76 6.07 -2.11 -12.98
CA TYR A 76 7.26 -1.78 -12.20
C TYR A 76 7.67 -2.97 -11.35
N ASN A 77 8.87 -3.52 -11.56
CA ASN A 77 9.32 -4.74 -10.89
C ASN A 77 10.13 -4.41 -9.63
N HIS A 78 9.95 -5.20 -8.58
CA HIS A 78 10.75 -5.15 -7.36
C HIS A 78 11.02 -6.56 -6.82
N LYS A 79 12.24 -6.78 -6.31
CA LYS A 79 12.59 -7.97 -5.53
C LYS A 79 11.73 -8.01 -4.25
N GLY A 80 11.11 -9.12 -3.94
CA GLY A 80 10.19 -9.24 -2.81
C GLY A 80 8.73 -8.91 -3.14
N GLY A 81 8.50 -8.14 -4.19
CA GLY A 81 7.15 -7.83 -4.67
C GLY A 81 6.37 -6.89 -3.75
N PHE A 82 5.02 -7.01 -3.81
CA PHE A 82 4.06 -6.07 -3.23
C PHE A 82 2.94 -6.85 -2.52
N TYR A 83 3.12 -7.08 -1.23
CA TYR A 83 2.18 -7.85 -0.42
C TYR A 83 1.26 -6.91 0.36
N TRP A 84 -0.04 -6.94 0.10
CA TRP A 84 -1.06 -6.04 0.66
C TRP A 84 -0.82 -4.54 0.43
N ALA A 85 0.21 -4.19 -0.30
CA ALA A 85 0.65 -2.81 -0.54
C ALA A 85 -0.36 -2.04 -1.41
N GLY A 86 -1.24 -1.30 -0.79
CA GLY A 86 -2.13 -0.36 -1.49
C GLY A 86 -1.41 0.93 -1.84
N SER A 87 -1.87 1.62 -2.89
CA SER A 87 -1.26 2.86 -3.37
C SER A 87 -2.11 4.09 -3.14
N TYR A 88 -1.47 5.25 -3.23
CA TYR A 88 -2.11 6.54 -3.45
C TYR A 88 -1.83 7.00 -4.89
N ALA A 89 -2.87 7.41 -5.61
CA ALA A 89 -2.77 7.92 -6.98
C ALA A 89 -3.26 9.37 -7.06
N SER A 90 -2.38 10.28 -7.51
CA SER A 90 -2.75 11.59 -8.06
C SER A 90 -2.93 11.50 -9.57
N SER A 91 -3.19 12.61 -10.27
CA SER A 91 -3.20 12.62 -11.74
C SER A 91 -1.80 12.43 -12.34
N ASP A 92 -0.73 12.80 -11.64
CA ASP A 92 0.63 12.86 -12.17
C ASP A 92 1.55 11.80 -11.60
N TYR A 93 1.31 11.35 -10.36
CA TYR A 93 2.16 10.36 -9.69
C TYR A 93 1.38 9.34 -8.87
N LEU A 94 1.95 8.16 -8.76
CA LEU A 94 1.48 7.03 -7.96
C LEU A 94 2.52 6.71 -6.90
N VAL A 95 2.08 6.58 -5.64
CA VAL A 95 2.95 6.20 -4.52
C VAL A 95 2.55 4.83 -3.99
N PHE A 96 3.50 3.90 -3.87
CA PHE A 96 3.28 2.55 -3.36
C PHE A 96 4.52 2.00 -2.65
N GLY A 97 4.33 1.06 -1.75
CA GLY A 97 5.39 0.42 -0.98
C GLY A 97 5.70 -0.99 -1.44
N SER A 98 6.90 -1.48 -1.16
CA SER A 98 7.33 -2.85 -1.44
C SER A 98 7.67 -3.64 -0.18
N ASP A 99 7.78 -4.97 -0.32
CA ASP A 99 8.54 -5.82 0.61
C ASP A 99 10.05 -5.68 0.33
N ASP A 100 10.90 -6.07 1.27
CA ASP A 100 12.35 -5.93 1.17
C ASP A 100 13.03 -7.03 0.36
N GLY A 101 12.34 -8.12 0.07
CA GLY A 101 12.86 -9.28 -0.62
C GLY A 101 13.78 -10.15 0.23
N SER A 102 13.64 -10.11 1.54
CA SER A 102 14.35 -10.94 2.51
C SER A 102 13.40 -11.93 3.17
N SER A 103 13.85 -13.18 3.35
CA SER A 103 13.11 -14.19 4.10
C SER A 103 13.19 -13.99 5.63
N GLU A 104 14.12 -13.16 6.08
CA GLU A 104 14.47 -13.11 7.52
C GLU A 104 13.82 -11.95 8.24
N GLY A 105 13.07 -11.12 7.57
CA GLY A 105 12.89 -10.04 8.37
C GLY A 105 11.81 -9.07 8.22
N THR A 106 11.48 -8.68 9.30
CA THR A 106 10.64 -7.60 9.65
C THR A 106 11.39 -6.29 9.70
N ASP A 107 12.71 -6.34 9.78
CA ASP A 107 13.53 -5.24 10.30
C ASP A 107 14.72 -4.86 9.41
N THR A 108 14.62 -5.13 8.13
CA THR A 108 15.61 -4.65 7.19
C THR A 108 15.27 -3.23 6.74
N ASN A 109 16.28 -2.45 6.37
CA ASN A 109 16.12 -1.11 5.82
C ASN A 109 16.12 -1.14 4.28
N SER A 110 15.54 -2.16 3.66
CA SER A 110 15.61 -2.37 2.22
C SER A 110 14.25 -2.41 1.51
N ALA A 111 13.15 -2.36 2.24
CA ALA A 111 11.85 -2.08 1.65
C ALA A 111 11.79 -0.62 1.13
N ILE A 112 11.08 -0.39 0.06
CA ILE A 112 11.15 0.88 -0.66
C ILE A 112 9.74 1.46 -0.84
N LEU A 113 9.61 2.74 -0.50
CA LEU A 113 8.53 3.58 -0.97
C LEU A 113 8.92 4.13 -2.34
N TYR A 114 8.08 3.91 -3.32
CA TYR A 114 8.24 4.40 -4.70
C TYR A 114 7.25 5.52 -4.99
N SER A 115 7.70 6.50 -5.76
CA SER A 115 6.85 7.42 -6.50
C SER A 115 7.17 7.27 -7.99
N VAL A 116 6.15 6.99 -8.80
CA VAL A 116 6.28 6.83 -10.25
C VAL A 116 5.26 7.69 -10.98
N ASN A 117 5.54 8.05 -12.22
CA ASN A 117 4.56 8.73 -13.06
C ASN A 117 3.37 7.80 -13.35
N THR A 118 2.14 8.25 -13.11
CA THR A 118 0.92 7.44 -13.24
C THR A 118 0.70 6.88 -14.64
N HIS A 119 1.09 7.60 -15.69
CA HIS A 119 0.85 7.22 -17.08
C HIS A 119 1.94 6.34 -17.67
N THR A 120 3.19 6.51 -17.23
CA THR A 120 4.35 5.85 -17.85
C THR A 120 5.03 4.83 -16.96
N GLY A 121 4.77 4.84 -15.65
CA GLY A 121 5.47 4.00 -14.67
C GLY A 121 6.94 4.40 -14.44
N LEU A 122 7.41 5.51 -15.03
CA LEU A 122 8.77 5.99 -14.84
C LEU A 122 8.98 6.47 -13.39
N LEU A 123 10.11 6.07 -12.80
CA LEU A 123 10.49 6.47 -11.46
C LEU A 123 10.64 7.98 -11.36
N LEU A 124 9.94 8.58 -10.40
CA LEU A 124 10.10 10.00 -10.01
C LEU A 124 11.01 10.12 -8.79
N ASP A 125 10.76 9.28 -7.78
CA ASP A 125 11.58 9.24 -6.56
C ASP A 125 11.42 7.91 -5.82
N LYS A 126 12.34 7.63 -4.88
CA LYS A 126 12.27 6.47 -3.99
C LYS A 126 12.98 6.73 -2.67
N MET A 127 12.51 6.11 -1.61
CA MET A 127 13.17 6.09 -0.31
C MET A 127 13.10 4.72 0.34
N THR A 128 14.08 4.38 1.15
CA THR A 128 14.05 3.16 1.96
C THR A 128 13.20 3.35 3.21
N SER A 129 12.58 2.27 3.66
CA SER A 129 11.86 2.20 4.93
C SER A 129 12.39 1.08 5.80
N HIS A 130 12.16 1.19 7.09
CA HIS A 130 12.46 0.18 8.08
C HIS A 130 11.32 -0.85 8.11
N GLY A 131 11.56 -2.02 7.53
CA GLY A 131 10.58 -3.10 7.33
C GLY A 131 9.65 -2.92 6.13
N ASP A 132 9.02 -4.02 5.75
CA ASP A 132 8.11 -4.12 4.61
C ASP A 132 6.94 -3.14 4.71
N ILE A 133 6.60 -2.53 3.59
CA ILE A 133 5.43 -1.64 3.49
C ILE A 133 4.24 -2.45 3.01
N ARG A 134 3.41 -2.90 3.95
CA ARG A 134 2.22 -3.73 3.68
C ARG A 134 0.90 -3.02 3.93
N SER A 135 0.94 -1.75 4.27
CA SER A 135 -0.24 -0.90 4.40
C SER A 135 -0.57 -0.16 3.10
N THR A 136 -1.81 0.27 2.95
CA THR A 136 -2.16 1.23 1.91
C THR A 136 -1.55 2.60 2.22
N ILE A 137 -1.04 3.25 1.19
CA ILE A 137 -0.55 4.63 1.28
C ILE A 137 -1.74 5.57 1.42
N VAL A 138 -1.77 6.35 2.49
CA VAL A 138 -2.83 7.31 2.78
C VAL A 138 -2.31 8.72 2.54
N TYR A 139 -3.03 9.53 1.75
CA TYR A 139 -2.67 10.92 1.51
C TYR A 139 -3.54 11.86 2.35
N ASN A 140 -2.92 12.84 2.98
CA ASN A 140 -3.61 13.92 3.66
C ASN A 140 -2.77 15.22 3.64
N ASN A 141 -3.34 16.30 3.12
CA ASN A 141 -2.77 17.65 3.16
C ASN A 141 -1.29 17.76 2.74
N GLY A 142 -0.93 17.17 1.59
CA GLY A 142 0.44 17.24 1.06
C GLY A 142 1.41 16.21 1.62
N TYR A 143 0.94 15.28 2.44
CA TYR A 143 1.74 14.20 3.00
C TYR A 143 1.15 12.83 2.70
N VAL A 144 2.01 11.84 2.52
CA VAL A 144 1.62 10.43 2.54
C VAL A 144 2.01 9.78 3.86
N TYR A 145 1.17 8.85 4.30
CA TYR A 145 1.32 8.11 5.56
C TYR A 145 1.23 6.62 5.26
N PHE A 146 2.08 5.85 5.91
CA PHE A 146 2.06 4.39 5.83
C PHE A 146 2.71 3.77 7.06
N THR A 147 2.40 2.52 7.31
CA THR A 147 3.01 1.70 8.35
C THR A 147 3.90 0.64 7.75
N THR A 148 4.81 0.11 8.56
CA THR A 148 5.72 -0.94 8.15
C THR A 148 5.68 -2.14 9.09
N LYS A 149 6.02 -3.29 8.56
CA LYS A 149 6.20 -4.53 9.33
C LYS A 149 7.31 -4.42 10.38
N GLY A 150 8.28 -3.52 10.18
CA GLY A 150 9.30 -3.15 11.17
C GLY A 150 8.78 -2.29 12.32
N GLY A 151 7.48 -1.96 12.36
CA GLY A 151 6.86 -1.27 13.48
C GLY A 151 6.96 0.25 13.43
N TYR A 152 7.06 0.82 12.25
CA TYR A 152 7.12 2.28 12.09
C TYR A 152 5.89 2.83 11.38
N LEU A 153 5.46 4.00 11.81
CA LEU A 153 4.59 4.90 11.06
C LEU A 153 5.48 5.97 10.41
N TYR A 154 5.31 6.17 9.11
CA TYR A 154 5.97 7.21 8.34
C TYR A 154 4.99 8.30 7.93
N ARG A 155 5.49 9.53 7.86
CA ARG A 155 4.87 10.71 7.24
C ARG A 155 5.89 11.31 6.30
N VAL A 156 5.58 11.37 5.00
CA VAL A 156 6.47 11.85 3.95
C VAL A 156 5.78 12.96 3.19
N GLN A 157 6.42 14.12 3.09
CA GLN A 157 5.92 15.24 2.30
C GLN A 157 5.98 14.90 0.81
N MET A 158 4.91 15.23 0.08
CA MET A 158 4.86 15.10 -1.38
C MET A 158 5.06 16.48 -2.02
N ASN A 159 6.03 16.59 -2.91
CA ASN A 159 6.18 17.73 -3.78
C ASN A 159 5.19 17.63 -4.97
N ALA A 160 4.92 18.77 -5.62
CA ALA A 160 3.98 18.80 -6.75
C ALA A 160 4.42 17.94 -7.95
N ASP A 161 5.72 17.72 -8.12
CA ASP A 161 6.31 16.88 -9.17
C ASP A 161 6.36 15.38 -8.82
N GLY A 162 5.82 15.00 -7.65
CA GLY A 162 5.80 13.62 -7.17
C GLY A 162 7.07 13.20 -6.44
N THR A 163 8.04 14.07 -6.26
CA THR A 163 9.23 13.77 -5.44
C THR A 163 8.93 13.87 -3.95
N PHE A 164 9.74 13.21 -3.13
CA PHE A 164 9.61 13.24 -1.67
C PHE A 164 10.34 14.46 -1.09
N GLY A 165 9.69 15.10 -0.13
CA GLY A 165 10.26 16.16 0.68
C GLY A 165 10.68 15.67 2.08
N SER A 166 10.35 16.45 3.08
CA SER A 166 10.67 16.12 4.48
C SER A 166 9.99 14.84 4.92
N THR A 167 10.73 14.01 5.66
CA THR A 167 10.24 12.73 6.21
C THR A 167 10.33 12.74 7.72
N SER A 168 9.30 12.23 8.38
CA SER A 168 9.33 11.90 9.80
C SER A 168 8.76 10.50 10.02
N SER A 169 9.24 9.82 11.06
CA SER A 169 8.75 8.51 11.45
C SER A 169 8.58 8.41 12.96
N TYR A 170 7.75 7.47 13.38
CA TYR A 170 7.52 7.14 14.78
C TYR A 170 7.57 5.62 14.96
N ASN A 171 8.38 5.15 15.93
CA ASN A 171 8.44 3.73 16.30
C ASN A 171 7.20 3.39 17.14
N LEU A 172 6.35 2.51 16.61
CA LEU A 172 5.10 2.08 17.22
C LEU A 172 5.29 1.00 18.30
N GLY A 173 6.50 0.45 18.42
CA GLY A 173 6.83 -0.60 19.40
C GLY A 173 6.40 -2.00 18.98
N GLY A 174 5.91 -2.21 17.77
CA GLY A 174 5.50 -3.51 17.26
C GLY A 174 5.08 -3.44 15.79
N MET A 175 5.02 -4.60 15.14
CA MET A 175 4.65 -4.71 13.73
C MET A 175 3.32 -4.02 13.43
N ALA A 176 3.27 -3.25 12.36
CA ALA A 176 2.06 -2.61 11.87
C ALA A 176 1.90 -2.81 10.36
N THR A 177 0.78 -3.42 9.98
CA THR A 177 0.37 -3.62 8.57
C THR A 177 -0.96 -2.94 8.27
N ALA A 178 -1.65 -2.45 9.31
CA ALA A 178 -2.88 -1.68 9.17
C ALA A 178 -2.61 -0.33 8.51
N SER A 179 -3.43 0.05 7.54
CA SER A 179 -3.38 1.40 6.95
C SER A 179 -3.78 2.43 8.00
N PRO A 180 -3.02 3.54 8.15
CA PRO A 180 -3.35 4.59 9.10
C PRO A 180 -4.60 5.36 8.67
N VAL A 181 -5.31 5.94 9.63
CA VAL A 181 -6.34 6.95 9.36
C VAL A 181 -5.86 8.29 9.91
N VAL A 182 -5.90 9.32 9.07
CA VAL A 182 -5.50 10.69 9.45
C VAL A 182 -6.72 11.59 9.50
N TYR A 183 -6.96 12.21 10.65
CA TYR A 183 -8.12 13.08 10.82
C TYR A 183 -7.87 14.16 11.88
N LYS A 184 -8.08 15.42 11.52
CA LYS A 184 -7.98 16.60 12.42
C LYS A 184 -6.71 16.62 13.27
N GLY A 185 -5.55 16.43 12.64
CA GLY A 185 -4.24 16.46 13.30
C GLY A 185 -3.95 15.23 14.19
N ARG A 186 -4.73 14.16 14.02
CA ARG A 186 -4.50 12.87 14.69
C ARG A 186 -4.29 11.77 13.65
N ILE A 187 -3.46 10.79 14.01
CA ILE A 187 -3.20 9.59 13.23
C ILE A 187 -3.58 8.39 14.09
N TYR A 188 -4.35 7.48 13.53
CA TYR A 188 -4.90 6.30 14.20
C TYR A 188 -4.33 5.05 13.54
N VAL A 189 -3.71 4.17 14.32
CA VAL A 189 -2.97 3.00 13.80
C VAL A 189 -3.20 1.79 14.68
N GLY A 190 -3.49 0.64 14.07
CA GLY A 190 -3.42 -0.66 14.72
C GLY A 190 -1.98 -1.19 14.77
N VAL A 191 -1.55 -1.71 15.92
CA VAL A 191 -0.23 -2.29 16.13
C VAL A 191 -0.38 -3.72 16.62
N CYS A 192 0.24 -4.67 15.88
CA CYS A 192 0.09 -6.11 16.12
C CYS A 192 0.81 -6.63 17.38
N GLY A 193 1.52 -5.78 18.10
CA GLY A 193 2.17 -6.14 19.34
C GLY A 193 3.69 -6.18 19.26
N ASN A 194 4.31 -6.76 20.26
CA ASN A 194 5.75 -6.79 20.42
C ASN A 194 6.43 -7.68 19.36
N GLY A 195 7.44 -7.16 18.71
CA GLY A 195 8.23 -7.88 17.72
C GLY A 195 7.60 -7.89 16.32
N GLY A 196 8.25 -8.56 15.41
CA GLY A 196 7.98 -8.53 13.98
C GLY A 196 7.16 -9.69 13.43
N GLN A 197 6.48 -10.44 14.27
CA GLN A 197 5.72 -11.64 13.88
C GLN A 197 4.22 -11.45 14.09
N PHE A 198 3.42 -12.05 13.21
CA PHE A 198 1.95 -11.99 13.29
C PHE A 198 1.36 -12.71 14.51
N ASN A 199 2.08 -13.62 15.10
CA ASN A 199 1.68 -14.43 16.26
C ASN A 199 2.41 -14.00 17.54
N SER A 200 2.74 -12.73 17.67
CA SER A 200 3.29 -12.23 18.95
C SER A 200 2.25 -12.32 20.05
N ASP A 201 2.68 -12.85 21.21
CA ASP A 201 1.79 -13.16 22.33
C ASP A 201 1.50 -11.96 23.23
N GLY A 202 1.22 -10.82 22.67
CA GLY A 202 0.83 -9.66 23.47
C GLY A 202 1.32 -8.31 22.91
N GLY A 203 1.04 -7.26 23.66
CA GLY A 203 1.39 -5.89 23.28
C GLY A 203 0.53 -5.30 22.18
N HIS A 204 -0.56 -5.99 21.78
CA HIS A 204 -1.51 -5.48 20.80
C HIS A 204 -2.14 -4.19 21.30
N HIS A 205 -2.09 -3.16 20.49
CA HIS A 205 -2.66 -1.88 20.89
C HIS A 205 -3.11 -1.07 19.68
N PHE A 206 -3.91 -0.10 19.98
CA PHE A 206 -4.32 0.94 19.05
C PHE A 206 -3.57 2.22 19.45
N ALA A 207 -2.71 2.70 18.57
CA ALA A 207 -1.95 3.92 18.79
C ALA A 207 -2.69 5.13 18.22
N VAL A 208 -2.76 6.19 19.02
CA VAL A 208 -3.22 7.51 18.58
C VAL A 208 -2.04 8.48 18.69
N LEU A 209 -1.70 9.10 17.56
CA LEU A 209 -0.56 9.99 17.47
C LEU A 209 -1.03 11.41 17.12
N ASN A 210 -0.23 12.39 17.52
CA ASN A 210 -0.38 13.77 17.09
C ASN A 210 0.40 13.97 15.79
N GLU A 211 -0.23 14.62 14.84
CA GLU A 211 0.44 15.24 13.71
C GLU A 211 0.79 16.69 14.08
N THR A 212 2.06 17.03 14.04
CA THR A 212 2.56 18.39 14.33
C THR A 212 3.38 18.92 13.17
N ALA A 213 3.66 20.22 13.16
CA ALA A 213 4.52 20.80 12.14
C ALA A 213 5.92 20.16 12.13
N SER A 214 6.43 19.75 13.30
CA SER A 214 7.74 19.13 13.47
C SER A 214 7.77 17.61 13.24
N GLY A 215 6.62 16.95 13.03
CA GLY A 215 6.56 15.51 12.79
C GLY A 215 5.43 14.81 13.54
N ILE A 216 5.71 13.60 14.02
CA ILE A 216 4.76 12.69 14.67
C ILE A 216 5.16 12.47 16.12
N SER A 217 4.20 12.51 17.04
CA SER A 217 4.40 12.17 18.45
C SER A 217 3.24 11.36 19.00
N LEU A 218 3.52 10.46 19.95
CA LEU A 218 2.47 9.69 20.61
C LEU A 218 1.54 10.59 21.43
N ALA A 219 0.24 10.42 21.27
CA ALA A 219 -0.75 10.95 22.19
C ALA A 219 -1.07 9.95 23.29
N TYR A 220 -1.51 8.75 22.91
CA TYR A 220 -1.77 7.63 23.83
C TYR A 220 -1.91 6.31 23.07
N ASN A 221 -1.81 5.20 23.80
CA ASN A 221 -2.12 3.86 23.33
C ASN A 221 -3.35 3.31 24.07
N VAL A 222 -4.11 2.46 23.39
CA VAL A 222 -5.22 1.67 23.96
C VAL A 222 -4.87 0.20 23.76
N SER A 223 -4.70 -0.55 24.84
CA SER A 223 -4.50 -2.00 24.76
C SER A 223 -5.74 -2.69 24.20
N ILE A 224 -5.55 -3.62 23.29
CA ILE A 224 -6.61 -4.43 22.67
C ILE A 224 -6.25 -5.91 22.68
N PRO A 225 -7.25 -6.82 22.65
CA PRO A 225 -6.99 -8.25 22.90
C PRO A 225 -6.45 -9.04 21.70
N GLY A 226 -6.30 -8.44 20.52
CA GLY A 226 -5.91 -9.18 19.30
C GLY A 226 -5.27 -8.33 18.23
N TYR A 227 -4.95 -8.92 17.08
CA TYR A 227 -4.26 -8.29 15.96
C TYR A 227 -5.13 -7.24 15.23
N PRO A 228 -4.80 -5.95 15.30
CA PRO A 228 -5.51 -4.92 14.55
C PRO A 228 -4.90 -4.78 13.14
N GLN A 229 -5.16 -5.72 12.26
CA GLN A 229 -4.63 -5.71 10.88
C GLN A 229 -5.47 -4.85 9.94
N ALA A 230 -6.75 -4.68 10.23
CA ALA A 230 -7.62 -3.85 9.43
C ALA A 230 -7.38 -2.36 9.68
N ALA A 231 -7.59 -1.54 8.65
CA ALA A 231 -7.60 -0.09 8.82
C ALA A 231 -8.72 0.33 9.79
N PRO A 232 -8.47 1.31 10.68
CA PRO A 232 -9.52 1.86 11.53
C PRO A 232 -10.63 2.50 10.71
N LEU A 233 -11.87 2.40 11.17
CA LEU A 233 -12.99 3.15 10.62
C LEU A 233 -13.28 4.35 11.52
N LEU A 234 -13.23 5.54 10.94
CA LEU A 234 -13.60 6.77 11.62
C LEU A 234 -15.08 7.08 11.37
N SER A 235 -15.88 7.19 12.44
CA SER A 235 -17.22 7.73 12.37
C SER A 235 -17.21 9.22 12.76
N THR A 236 -17.84 10.05 11.95
CA THR A 236 -18.06 11.49 12.24
C THR A 236 -19.44 11.79 12.79
N ALA A 237 -20.21 10.77 13.10
CA ALA A 237 -21.54 10.90 13.70
C ALA A 237 -21.47 11.36 15.15
#